data_576f7a697887b1151be024f7f4fe8caf
#
_entry.id   576f7a697887b1151be024f7f4fe8caf
#
_cell.length_a   1.000
_cell.length_b   1.000
_cell.length_c   1.000
_cell.angle_alpha   90.00
_cell.angle_beta   90.00
_cell.angle_gamma   90.00
#
_symmetry.space_group_name_H-M   'P 1'
#
loop_
_entity.id
_entity.type
_entity.pdbx_description
1 polymer ?
#
loop_
_entity_poly.entity_id
_entity_poly.type
_entity_poly.pdbx_seq_one_letter_code
_entity_poly.pdbx_strand_id
1 'polypeptide(L)'
;DNLSEGIVAHDLYRRIFYFNSGAEKITGYRREEVLGRDCHEVFPGGFCGGKCSFAEKGVCRARRLNYTLDFTSREGERKYLEVSVVPIKDNAGEMVGILASYRDQTRLLELERRLGEIQQFAGIIGRDHKMLQIFELIRDVADSSAPVLIQGETGTGKELVAAALHNESIRAGKPFVAVNCGALPQGTLESELFGHVKGAFTGAIRDKKGRFELADGGTVFLDEVGELPPATQVKLLRVLQEGTFERVGGERTIRVNVRVISATNRDLKEMIRQGKFREDLYYRLCVVPITLPPLREHRNDIPLLAQHFLQRLAAEAGREVFLSAEALEVLMGYAWPGNVRQLQNAIQFALIKCRGKSVKPEHLPPEIVKAAESPEEKPERQVKQEKPAGPAGKPGRKPKLDREKVQKALREAGGNKARAARLLGVGRATLYRFLS
;
A
#
# COMPACT_ATOMS: atom_id res chain seq x y z
N ASP A 1 13.48 -43.45 8.77
CA ASP A 1 14.63 -42.60 9.18
C ASP A 1 14.95 -41.44 8.21
N ASN A 2 14.21 -41.26 7.11
CA ASN A 2 14.46 -40.21 6.12
C ASN A 2 13.50 -39.00 6.24
N LEU A 3 12.88 -38.78 7.38
CA LEU A 3 12.05 -37.62 7.64
C LEU A 3 12.93 -36.45 8.08
N SER A 4 12.77 -35.30 7.44
CA SER A 4 13.40 -34.02 7.85
C SER A 4 12.84 -33.48 9.17
N GLU A 5 11.78 -34.10 9.68
CA GLU A 5 11.13 -33.76 10.95
C GLU A 5 11.80 -34.55 12.10
N GLY A 6 12.06 -33.84 13.22
CA GLY A 6 12.45 -34.47 14.46
C GLY A 6 11.26 -35.14 15.13
N ILE A 7 11.38 -36.40 15.54
CA ILE A 7 10.33 -37.10 16.26
C ILE A 7 10.90 -37.59 17.60
N VAL A 8 10.21 -37.24 18.66
CA VAL A 8 10.52 -37.65 20.04
C VAL A 8 9.28 -38.26 20.66
N ALA A 9 9.41 -39.42 21.27
CA ALA A 9 8.33 -40.00 22.07
C ALA A 9 8.82 -40.35 23.48
N HIS A 10 7.98 -40.12 24.47
CA HIS A 10 8.26 -40.45 25.87
C HIS A 10 7.05 -41.10 26.53
N ASP A 11 7.28 -41.85 27.60
CA ASP A 11 6.27 -42.50 28.41
C ASP A 11 5.59 -41.51 29.38
N LEU A 12 4.68 -42.03 30.20
CA LEU A 12 3.95 -41.24 31.23
C LEU A 12 4.87 -40.67 32.34
N TYR A 13 6.09 -41.21 32.46
CA TYR A 13 7.15 -40.75 33.37
C TYR A 13 8.15 -39.82 32.71
N ARG A 14 7.83 -39.33 31.48
CA ARG A 14 8.67 -38.46 30.62
C ARG A 14 9.99 -39.13 30.18
N ARG A 15 10.14 -40.44 30.29
CA ARG A 15 11.32 -41.15 29.80
C ARG A 15 11.23 -41.30 28.30
N ILE A 16 12.24 -40.79 27.60
CA ILE A 16 12.32 -40.84 26.13
C ILE A 16 12.57 -42.29 25.69
N PHE A 17 11.65 -42.87 24.93
CA PHE A 17 11.82 -44.22 24.38
C PHE A 17 11.99 -44.22 22.86
N TYR A 18 11.75 -43.12 22.20
CA TYR A 18 11.95 -42.95 20.76
C TYR A 18 12.56 -41.59 20.44
N PHE A 19 13.59 -41.61 19.58
CA PHE A 19 14.28 -40.41 19.13
C PHE A 19 14.87 -40.71 17.73
N ASN A 20 14.43 -39.97 16.68
CA ASN A 20 14.88 -40.21 15.32
C ASN A 20 16.08 -39.34 14.93
N SER A 21 16.68 -39.64 13.77
CA SER A 21 17.81 -38.88 13.21
C SER A 21 17.47 -37.40 12.92
N GLY A 22 16.20 -37.08 12.62
CA GLY A 22 15.73 -35.69 12.49
C GLY A 22 15.83 -34.93 13.81
N ALA A 23 15.43 -35.56 14.92
CA ALA A 23 15.56 -35.00 16.25
C ALA A 23 17.02 -34.79 16.66
N GLU A 24 17.93 -35.72 16.29
CA GLU A 24 19.39 -35.57 16.52
C GLU A 24 19.91 -34.28 15.82
N LYS A 25 19.58 -34.10 14.54
CA LYS A 25 20.01 -32.94 13.75
C LYS A 25 19.45 -31.60 14.28
N ILE A 26 18.21 -31.63 14.76
CA ILE A 26 17.57 -30.41 15.28
C ILE A 26 18.14 -30.04 16.63
N THR A 27 18.31 -31.00 17.53
CA THR A 27 18.66 -30.74 18.91
C THR A 27 20.16 -30.78 19.22
N GLY A 28 20.95 -31.45 18.39
CA GLY A 28 22.37 -31.67 18.61
C GLY A 28 22.69 -32.75 19.64
N TYR A 29 21.68 -33.49 20.16
CA TYR A 29 21.87 -34.61 21.06
C TYR A 29 21.83 -35.94 20.28
N ARG A 30 22.66 -36.90 20.63
CA ARG A 30 22.63 -38.24 20.05
C ARG A 30 21.53 -39.09 20.70
N ARG A 31 20.91 -39.98 19.92
CA ARG A 31 19.88 -40.90 20.39
C ARG A 31 20.30 -41.68 21.63
N GLU A 32 21.55 -42.17 21.63
CA GLU A 32 22.11 -42.98 22.72
C GLU A 32 22.22 -42.23 24.05
N GLU A 33 22.35 -40.91 23.98
CA GLU A 33 22.48 -40.03 25.16
C GLU A 33 21.13 -39.69 25.80
N VAL A 34 20.01 -39.78 25.05
CA VAL A 34 18.70 -39.33 25.48
C VAL A 34 17.73 -40.46 25.81
N LEU A 35 17.90 -41.64 25.21
CA LEU A 35 17.00 -42.77 25.47
C LEU A 35 17.01 -43.19 26.93
N GLY A 36 15.81 -43.42 27.50
CA GLY A 36 15.60 -43.80 28.90
C GLY A 36 15.69 -42.66 29.91
N ARG A 37 16.12 -41.47 29.49
CA ARG A 37 16.25 -40.28 30.37
C ARG A 37 14.97 -39.44 30.39
N ASP A 38 14.80 -38.67 31.47
CA ASP A 38 13.71 -37.66 31.56
C ASP A 38 13.92 -36.56 30.54
N CYS A 39 12.89 -36.21 29.77
CA CYS A 39 12.99 -35.21 28.72
C CYS A 39 13.29 -33.79 29.29
N HIS A 40 12.90 -33.49 30.52
CA HIS A 40 13.21 -32.19 31.15
C HIS A 40 14.64 -32.10 31.68
N GLU A 41 15.26 -33.26 31.98
CA GLU A 41 16.70 -33.31 32.34
C GLU A 41 17.59 -33.20 31.12
N VAL A 42 17.17 -33.81 30.01
CA VAL A 42 17.93 -33.76 28.75
C VAL A 42 17.85 -32.39 28.10
N PHE A 43 16.68 -31.76 28.15
CA PHE A 43 16.41 -30.45 27.50
C PHE A 43 16.11 -29.38 28.54
N PRO A 44 17.12 -28.83 29.22
CA PRO A 44 16.94 -27.80 30.23
C PRO A 44 16.38 -26.52 29.56
N GLY A 45 15.35 -25.93 30.15
CA GLY A 45 14.67 -24.76 29.62
C GLY A 45 13.40 -25.06 28.83
N GLY A 46 13.03 -26.34 28.72
CA GLY A 46 11.72 -26.75 28.24
C GLY A 46 11.61 -26.88 26.75
N PHE A 47 12.09 -28.01 26.22
CA PHE A 47 11.82 -28.47 24.84
C PHE A 47 10.30 -28.52 24.51
N CYS A 48 9.46 -28.40 25.53
CA CYS A 48 8.01 -28.25 25.41
C CYS A 48 7.56 -26.78 25.50
N GLY A 49 8.47 -25.80 25.59
CA GLY A 49 8.14 -24.37 25.70
C GLY A 49 7.28 -24.03 26.92
N GLY A 50 7.43 -24.75 28.05
CA GLY A 50 6.59 -24.58 29.24
C GLY A 50 5.15 -25.10 29.08
N LYS A 51 4.81 -25.67 27.94
CA LYS A 51 3.48 -26.25 27.63
C LYS A 51 3.46 -27.78 27.78
N CYS A 52 4.26 -28.29 28.73
CA CYS A 52 4.33 -29.73 28.98
C CYS A 52 2.96 -30.27 29.44
N SER A 53 2.48 -31.31 28.77
CA SER A 53 1.23 -31.99 29.13
C SER A 53 1.31 -32.70 30.49
N PHE A 54 2.50 -32.79 31.11
CA PHE A 54 2.78 -33.44 32.40
C PHE A 54 3.31 -32.46 33.45
N ALA A 55 2.97 -31.17 33.35
CA ALA A 55 3.53 -30.14 34.25
C ALA A 55 3.20 -30.33 35.72
N GLU A 56 2.12 -31.04 36.07
CA GLU A 56 1.75 -31.37 37.47
C GLU A 56 1.20 -32.79 37.59
N LYS A 57 1.94 -33.62 38.34
CA LYS A 57 1.53 -34.90 38.95
C LYS A 57 0.48 -35.73 38.20
N GLY A 58 0.90 -36.42 37.14
CA GLY A 58 0.21 -37.60 36.66
C GLY A 58 -1.11 -37.42 35.91
N VAL A 59 -1.54 -36.18 35.63
CA VAL A 59 -2.76 -35.91 34.87
C VAL A 59 -2.41 -35.34 33.51
N CYS A 60 -2.28 -36.20 32.51
CA CYS A 60 -2.11 -35.77 31.14
C CYS A 60 -3.45 -35.30 30.53
N ARG A 61 -3.59 -34.01 30.24
CA ARG A 61 -4.68 -33.47 29.45
C ARG A 61 -4.26 -33.37 27.96
N ALA A 62 -3.65 -34.41 27.44
CA ALA A 62 -3.14 -34.39 26.07
C ALA A 62 -4.30 -34.40 25.05
N ARG A 63 -4.63 -33.22 24.60
CA ARG A 63 -5.27 -33.00 23.29
C ARG A 63 -4.14 -32.79 22.25
N ARG A 64 -4.44 -33.02 20.97
CA ARG A 64 -3.52 -32.63 19.90
C ARG A 64 -3.24 -31.13 20.03
N LEU A 65 -1.94 -30.79 20.22
CA LEU A 65 -1.49 -29.41 20.40
C LEU A 65 -0.49 -29.08 19.30
N ASN A 66 -0.70 -27.91 18.68
CA ASN A 66 0.28 -27.33 17.76
C ASN A 66 0.72 -25.98 18.33
N TYR A 67 2.02 -25.72 18.37
CA TYR A 67 2.58 -24.45 18.83
C TYR A 67 3.98 -24.25 18.23
N THR A 68 4.46 -23.01 18.31
CA THR A 68 5.84 -22.66 17.92
C THR A 68 6.70 -22.48 19.15
N LEU A 69 7.99 -22.76 19.02
CA LEU A 69 8.97 -22.76 20.11
C LEU A 69 10.31 -22.22 19.62
N ASP A 70 10.89 -21.30 20.40
CA ASP A 70 12.31 -20.92 20.28
C ASP A 70 13.15 -21.94 21.07
N PHE A 71 14.03 -22.62 20.37
CA PHE A 71 14.90 -23.63 20.93
C PHE A 71 16.36 -23.31 20.69
N THR A 72 17.22 -23.52 21.69
CA THR A 72 18.66 -23.44 21.51
C THR A 72 19.25 -24.84 21.51
N SER A 73 19.90 -25.23 20.41
CA SER A 73 20.54 -26.55 20.28
C SER A 73 21.72 -26.69 21.25
N ARG A 74 22.21 -27.93 21.43
CA ARG A 74 23.41 -28.21 22.24
C ARG A 74 24.64 -27.39 21.79
N GLU A 75 24.71 -27.10 20.50
CA GLU A 75 25.80 -26.32 19.88
C GLU A 75 25.62 -24.81 20.02
N GLY A 76 24.56 -24.36 20.67
CA GLY A 76 24.25 -22.94 20.88
C GLY A 76 23.51 -22.27 19.72
N GLU A 77 23.09 -23.02 18.70
CA GLU A 77 22.31 -22.49 17.59
C GLU A 77 20.86 -22.24 18.00
N ARG A 78 20.36 -21.05 17.73
CA ARG A 78 18.94 -20.72 17.95
C ARG A 78 18.10 -21.22 16.79
N LYS A 79 17.09 -22.02 17.08
CA LYS A 79 16.18 -22.65 16.11
C LYS A 79 14.73 -22.30 16.43
N TYR A 80 13.94 -22.07 15.39
CA TYR A 80 12.50 -21.85 15.48
C TYR A 80 11.79 -23.13 15.06
N LEU A 81 11.13 -23.78 16.02
CA LEU A 81 10.49 -25.07 15.82
C LEU A 81 8.97 -24.96 15.82
N GLU A 82 8.33 -25.55 14.82
CA GLU A 82 6.89 -25.85 14.87
C GLU A 82 6.72 -27.24 15.50
N VAL A 83 5.95 -27.31 16.58
CA VAL A 83 5.77 -28.51 17.40
C VAL A 83 4.35 -29.01 17.30
N SER A 84 4.19 -30.29 16.95
CA SER A 84 2.90 -30.99 17.01
C SER A 84 2.99 -32.13 18.02
N VAL A 85 2.10 -32.14 19.00
CA VAL A 85 2.06 -33.15 20.07
C VAL A 85 0.80 -33.99 19.95
N VAL A 86 0.97 -35.31 19.98
CA VAL A 86 -0.11 -36.30 19.87
C VAL A 86 0.00 -37.33 20.97
N PRO A 87 -1.08 -37.68 21.71
CA PRO A 87 -1.05 -38.76 22.68
C PRO A 87 -0.93 -40.13 22.00
N ILE A 88 -0.10 -41.01 22.56
CA ILE A 88 0.00 -42.43 22.20
C ILE A 88 -0.93 -43.21 23.10
N LYS A 89 -1.80 -44.03 22.51
CA LYS A 89 -2.74 -44.89 23.23
C LYS A 89 -2.43 -46.37 22.92
N ASP A 90 -2.70 -47.21 23.90
CA ASP A 90 -2.64 -48.68 23.70
C ASP A 90 -3.92 -49.23 23.02
N ASN A 91 -3.98 -50.54 22.83
CA ASN A 91 -5.12 -51.22 22.23
C ASN A 91 -6.41 -51.14 23.08
N ALA A 92 -6.29 -50.83 24.36
CA ALA A 92 -7.41 -50.61 25.29
C ALA A 92 -7.91 -49.14 25.29
N GLY A 93 -7.22 -48.27 24.56
CA GLY A 93 -7.52 -46.83 24.49
C GLY A 93 -6.90 -46.01 25.61
N GLU A 94 -6.16 -46.66 26.50
CA GLU A 94 -5.45 -46.03 27.60
C GLU A 94 -4.19 -45.31 27.09
N MET A 95 -3.87 -44.18 27.70
CA MET A 95 -2.73 -43.39 27.30
C MET A 95 -1.44 -43.98 27.85
N VAL A 96 -0.46 -44.24 26.97
CA VAL A 96 0.84 -44.84 27.31
C VAL A 96 2.02 -43.88 27.12
N GLY A 97 1.79 -42.75 26.48
CA GLY A 97 2.84 -41.76 26.26
C GLY A 97 2.44 -40.63 25.33
N ILE A 98 3.41 -39.85 24.88
CA ILE A 98 3.28 -38.76 23.93
C ILE A 98 4.29 -38.91 22.80
N LEU A 99 3.83 -38.57 21.59
CA LEU A 99 4.68 -38.33 20.44
C LEU A 99 4.68 -36.85 20.10
N ALA A 100 5.86 -36.26 20.02
CA ALA A 100 6.05 -34.90 19.58
C ALA A 100 6.85 -34.89 18.26
N SER A 101 6.34 -34.23 17.24
CA SER A 101 7.08 -33.95 16.02
C SER A 101 7.52 -32.49 15.97
N TYR A 102 8.73 -32.25 15.48
CA TYR A 102 9.39 -30.96 15.41
C TYR A 102 9.81 -30.69 13.97
N ARG A 103 9.32 -29.57 13.42
CA ARG A 103 9.76 -29.09 12.11
C ARG A 103 10.60 -27.83 12.31
N ASP A 104 11.85 -27.88 11.84
CA ASP A 104 12.73 -26.71 11.87
C ASP A 104 12.31 -25.71 10.78
N GLN A 105 11.82 -24.55 11.22
CA GLN A 105 11.39 -23.44 10.37
C GLN A 105 12.43 -22.32 10.29
N THR A 106 13.61 -22.48 10.93
CA THR A 106 14.63 -21.43 11.05
C THR A 106 15.01 -20.85 9.70
N ARG A 107 15.34 -21.72 8.75
CA ARG A 107 15.74 -21.29 7.39
C ARG A 107 14.61 -20.59 6.64
N LEU A 108 13.37 -21.04 6.82
CA LEU A 108 12.20 -20.41 6.21
C LEU A 108 11.98 -19.01 6.80
N LEU A 109 12.01 -18.88 8.12
CA LEU A 109 11.87 -17.61 8.83
C LEU A 109 13.04 -16.66 8.56
N GLU A 110 14.26 -17.16 8.41
CA GLU A 110 15.42 -16.36 7.99
C GLU A 110 15.29 -15.86 6.54
N LEU A 111 14.80 -16.71 5.64
CA LEU A 111 14.51 -16.31 4.26
C LEU A 111 13.35 -15.29 4.21
N GLU A 112 12.30 -15.52 4.99
CA GLU A 112 11.20 -14.56 5.15
C GLU A 112 11.67 -13.24 5.78
N ARG A 113 12.61 -13.29 6.72
CA ARG A 113 13.22 -12.11 7.32
C ARG A 113 14.12 -11.35 6.33
N ARG A 114 14.93 -12.06 5.54
CA ARG A 114 15.71 -11.48 4.44
C ARG A 114 14.80 -10.93 3.34
N LEU A 115 13.70 -11.62 3.02
CA LEU A 115 12.64 -11.10 2.16
C LEU A 115 11.94 -9.90 2.81
N GLY A 116 11.82 -9.86 4.15
CA GLY A 116 11.29 -8.74 4.92
C GLY A 116 12.19 -7.50 4.87
N GLU A 117 13.49 -7.66 4.83
CA GLU A 117 14.44 -6.56 4.59
C GLU A 117 14.33 -6.00 3.17
N ILE A 118 13.96 -6.83 2.18
CA ILE A 118 13.62 -6.41 0.81
C ILE A 118 12.22 -5.72 0.77
N GLN A 119 11.36 -5.97 1.75
CA GLN A 119 10.00 -5.41 1.85
C GLN A 119 9.97 -3.95 2.31
N GLN A 120 11.09 -3.39 2.75
CA GLN A 120 11.21 -1.98 3.11
C GLN A 120 12.40 -1.35 2.39
N PHE A 121 12.12 -0.44 1.47
CA PHE A 121 13.12 0.31 0.73
C PHE A 121 12.96 1.80 0.99
N ALA A 122 13.98 2.43 1.61
CA ALA A 122 13.99 3.87 1.91
C ALA A 122 12.68 4.38 2.58
N GLY A 123 12.07 3.56 3.47
CA GLY A 123 10.81 3.89 4.15
C GLY A 123 9.54 3.48 3.38
N ILE A 124 9.67 2.97 2.17
CA ILE A 124 8.54 2.44 1.39
C ILE A 124 8.40 0.95 1.69
N ILE A 125 7.18 0.52 2.00
CA ILE A 125 6.86 -0.88 2.32
C ILE A 125 6.14 -1.50 1.13
N GLY A 126 6.62 -2.66 0.67
CA GLY A 126 6.00 -3.42 -0.40
C GLY A 126 6.76 -4.69 -0.72
N ARG A 127 6.04 -5.77 -1.03
CA ARG A 127 6.55 -7.08 -1.48
C ARG A 127 5.96 -7.52 -2.81
N ASP A 128 4.92 -6.82 -3.28
CA ASP A 128 4.33 -7.10 -4.57
C ASP A 128 5.35 -6.83 -5.68
N HIS A 129 5.35 -7.67 -6.72
CA HIS A 129 6.31 -7.56 -7.82
C HIS A 129 6.30 -6.18 -8.49
N LYS A 130 5.14 -5.51 -8.58
CA LYS A 130 5.04 -4.14 -9.11
C LYS A 130 5.81 -3.14 -8.26
N MET A 131 5.75 -3.29 -6.93
CA MET A 131 6.50 -2.44 -6.01
C MET A 131 8.00 -2.73 -6.06
N LEU A 132 8.40 -4.00 -6.18
CA LEU A 132 9.80 -4.38 -6.33
C LEU A 132 10.42 -3.81 -7.62
N GLN A 133 9.71 -3.83 -8.74
CA GLN A 133 10.14 -3.18 -9.99
C GLN A 133 10.33 -1.67 -9.81
N ILE A 134 9.48 -1.02 -9.03
CA ILE A 134 9.61 0.41 -8.71
C ILE A 134 10.87 0.64 -7.85
N PHE A 135 11.17 -0.22 -6.88
CA PHE A 135 12.37 -0.12 -6.06
C PHE A 135 13.65 -0.26 -6.90
N GLU A 136 13.67 -1.20 -7.84
CA GLU A 136 14.77 -1.35 -8.81
C GLU A 136 14.93 -0.07 -9.64
N LEU A 137 13.83 0.43 -10.22
CA LEU A 137 13.86 1.66 -11.02
C LEU A 137 14.33 2.88 -10.20
N ILE A 138 13.95 2.99 -8.91
CA ILE A 138 14.43 4.06 -8.03
C ILE A 138 15.96 3.96 -7.88
N ARG A 139 16.51 2.76 -7.67
CA ARG A 139 17.96 2.54 -7.56
C ARG A 139 18.70 2.93 -8.84
N ASP A 140 18.19 2.48 -10.00
CA ASP A 140 18.80 2.75 -11.30
C ASP A 140 18.86 4.25 -11.62
N VAL A 141 17.86 5.01 -11.14
CA VAL A 141 17.71 6.44 -11.43
C VAL A 141 18.27 7.34 -10.32
N ALA A 142 18.55 6.79 -9.14
CA ALA A 142 18.95 7.57 -7.97
C ALA A 142 20.15 8.48 -8.26
N ASP A 143 21.21 7.96 -8.86
CA ASP A 143 22.44 8.69 -9.15
C ASP A 143 22.35 9.61 -10.38
N SER A 144 21.27 9.53 -11.15
CA SER A 144 21.05 10.39 -12.29
C SER A 144 20.55 11.77 -11.87
N SER A 145 21.00 12.82 -12.57
CA SER A 145 20.43 14.18 -12.43
C SER A 145 19.17 14.39 -13.27
N ALA A 146 18.71 13.37 -14.01
CA ALA A 146 17.53 13.46 -14.86
C ALA A 146 16.27 13.80 -14.05
N PRO A 147 15.37 14.66 -14.58
CA PRO A 147 14.06 14.89 -14.00
C PRO A 147 13.22 13.60 -13.96
N VAL A 148 12.50 13.40 -12.85
CA VAL A 148 11.63 12.25 -12.63
C VAL A 148 10.20 12.73 -12.46
N LEU A 149 9.25 12.09 -13.18
CA LEU A 149 7.83 12.33 -13.01
C LEU A 149 7.15 11.11 -12.38
N ILE A 150 6.65 11.29 -11.15
CA ILE A 150 5.94 10.26 -10.39
C ILE A 150 4.44 10.43 -10.63
N GLN A 151 3.80 9.44 -11.22
CA GLN A 151 2.36 9.42 -11.47
C GLN A 151 1.68 8.39 -10.57
N GLY A 152 0.47 8.68 -10.13
CA GLY A 152 -0.33 7.76 -9.32
C GLY A 152 -1.47 8.46 -8.60
N GLU A 153 -2.45 7.68 -8.18
CA GLU A 153 -3.62 8.20 -7.45
C GLU A 153 -3.20 8.88 -6.14
N THR A 154 -4.10 9.68 -5.59
CA THR A 154 -3.89 10.30 -4.27
C THR A 154 -3.74 9.23 -3.20
N GLY A 155 -2.74 9.38 -2.32
CA GLY A 155 -2.49 8.45 -1.21
C GLY A 155 -1.70 7.20 -1.56
N THR A 156 -1.11 7.08 -2.76
CA THR A 156 -0.24 5.94 -3.16
C THR A 156 1.20 6.03 -2.65
N GLY A 157 1.61 7.14 -2.03
CA GLY A 157 2.96 7.30 -1.48
C GLY A 157 3.96 8.02 -2.39
N LYS A 158 3.51 8.85 -3.35
CA LYS A 158 4.37 9.61 -4.27
C LYS A 158 5.48 10.41 -3.56
N GLU A 159 5.16 11.02 -2.43
CA GLU A 159 6.13 11.77 -1.61
C GLU A 159 7.24 10.86 -1.04
N LEU A 160 6.89 9.65 -0.58
CA LEU A 160 7.89 8.68 -0.10
C LEU A 160 8.83 8.23 -1.21
N VAL A 161 8.32 8.04 -2.43
CA VAL A 161 9.15 7.73 -3.61
C VAL A 161 10.09 8.88 -3.96
N ALA A 162 9.61 10.13 -3.88
CA ALA A 162 10.46 11.30 -4.11
C ALA A 162 11.57 11.42 -3.04
N ALA A 163 11.24 11.18 -1.78
CA ALA A 163 12.22 11.14 -0.69
C ALA A 163 13.23 9.99 -0.88
N ALA A 164 12.78 8.81 -1.31
CA ALA A 164 13.66 7.68 -1.61
C ALA A 164 14.64 8.00 -2.74
N LEU A 165 14.18 8.58 -3.85
CA LEU A 165 15.02 9.03 -4.96
C LEU A 165 16.09 10.04 -4.53
N HIS A 166 15.79 10.90 -3.57
CA HIS A 166 16.77 11.84 -3.02
C HIS A 166 17.76 11.13 -2.09
N ASN A 167 17.27 10.32 -1.14
CA ASN A 167 18.08 9.68 -0.11
C ASN A 167 19.07 8.64 -0.67
N GLU A 168 18.67 7.97 -1.76
CA GLU A 168 19.52 7.00 -2.47
C GLU A 168 20.48 7.66 -3.49
N SER A 169 20.44 8.98 -3.66
CA SER A 169 21.23 9.70 -4.64
C SER A 169 22.52 10.26 -4.08
N ILE A 170 23.45 10.67 -4.98
CA ILE A 170 24.65 11.44 -4.63
C ILE A 170 24.36 12.77 -3.93
N ARG A 171 23.07 13.20 -3.90
CA ARG A 171 22.60 14.42 -3.24
C ARG A 171 21.94 14.15 -1.88
N ALA A 172 22.00 12.94 -1.31
CA ALA A 172 21.36 12.56 -0.06
C ALA A 172 21.66 13.49 1.13
N GLY A 173 22.89 14.03 1.20
CA GLY A 173 23.29 15.01 2.24
C GLY A 173 23.00 16.47 1.90
N LYS A 174 22.29 16.77 0.80
CA LYS A 174 21.97 18.11 0.33
C LYS A 174 20.51 18.46 0.63
N PRO A 175 20.08 19.73 0.47
CA PRO A 175 18.71 20.11 0.73
C PRO A 175 17.68 19.32 -0.13
N PHE A 176 16.64 18.81 0.52
CA PHE A 176 15.43 18.31 -0.11
C PHE A 176 14.27 19.26 0.18
N VAL A 177 13.82 20.00 -0.84
CA VAL A 177 12.81 21.03 -0.68
C VAL A 177 11.53 20.61 -1.38
N ALA A 178 10.53 20.22 -0.58
CA ALA A 178 9.20 19.83 -1.08
C ALA A 178 8.26 21.05 -1.19
N VAL A 179 7.49 21.08 -2.26
CA VAL A 179 6.47 22.10 -2.52
C VAL A 179 5.20 21.44 -3.07
N ASN A 180 4.09 21.60 -2.39
CA ASN A 180 2.79 21.19 -2.93
C ASN A 180 2.19 22.35 -3.73
N CYS A 181 2.07 22.17 -5.05
CA CYS A 181 1.61 23.20 -5.97
C CYS A 181 0.09 23.41 -5.90
N GLY A 182 -0.67 22.43 -5.42
CA GLY A 182 -2.12 22.53 -5.26
C GLY A 182 -2.57 23.17 -3.96
N ALA A 183 -1.70 23.19 -2.94
CA ALA A 183 -2.05 23.72 -1.62
C ALA A 183 -1.98 25.25 -1.50
N LEU A 184 -1.35 25.93 -2.48
CA LEU A 184 -1.09 27.35 -2.43
C LEU A 184 -1.95 28.13 -3.44
N PRO A 185 -2.50 29.32 -3.08
CA PRO A 185 -3.15 30.21 -4.04
C PRO A 185 -2.17 30.58 -5.17
N GLN A 186 -2.69 30.74 -6.40
CA GLN A 186 -1.88 30.97 -7.61
C GLN A 186 -0.89 32.13 -7.46
N GLY A 187 -1.31 33.27 -6.90
CA GLY A 187 -0.43 34.43 -6.69
C GLY A 187 0.67 34.23 -5.66
N THR A 188 0.48 33.28 -4.75
CA THR A 188 1.47 32.95 -3.72
C THR A 188 2.46 31.88 -4.21
N LEU A 189 1.99 30.93 -5.04
CA LEU A 189 2.79 29.81 -5.53
C LEU A 189 4.04 30.27 -6.29
N GLU A 190 3.91 31.23 -7.18
CA GLU A 190 5.03 31.77 -7.95
C GLU A 190 6.10 32.42 -7.04
N SER A 191 5.63 33.21 -6.05
CA SER A 191 6.50 33.81 -5.03
C SER A 191 7.17 32.79 -4.12
N GLU A 192 6.48 31.66 -3.79
CA GLU A 192 7.11 30.57 -3.03
C GLU A 192 8.18 29.87 -3.86
N LEU A 193 7.92 29.55 -5.12
CA LEU A 193 8.85 28.81 -5.97
C LEU A 193 10.10 29.65 -6.31
N PHE A 194 9.89 30.89 -6.79
CA PHE A 194 10.98 31.71 -7.36
C PHE A 194 11.44 32.86 -6.44
N GLY A 195 10.73 33.10 -5.33
CA GLY A 195 11.00 34.25 -4.46
C GLY A 195 10.45 35.56 -5.03
N HIS A 196 10.56 36.64 -4.27
CA HIS A 196 10.16 37.97 -4.68
C HIS A 196 11.11 39.03 -4.15
N VAL A 197 11.14 40.18 -4.81
CA VAL A 197 11.79 41.41 -4.32
C VAL A 197 10.78 42.26 -3.56
N LYS A 198 11.27 43.11 -2.68
CA LYS A 198 10.45 44.10 -1.98
C LYS A 198 9.66 44.96 -2.97
N GLY A 199 8.35 45.09 -2.73
CA GLY A 199 7.47 45.88 -3.59
C GLY A 199 6.89 45.11 -4.82
N ALA A 200 7.20 43.85 -5.02
CA ALA A 200 6.75 43.04 -6.15
C ALA A 200 5.21 42.91 -6.22
N PHE A 201 4.52 42.98 -5.08
CA PHE A 201 3.06 42.96 -4.95
C PHE A 201 2.65 43.58 -3.61
N THR A 202 1.34 43.82 -3.44
CA THR A 202 0.79 44.32 -2.17
C THR A 202 1.04 43.34 -1.04
N GLY A 203 1.90 43.73 -0.05
CA GLY A 203 2.35 42.85 1.03
C GLY A 203 3.78 42.35 0.91
N ALA A 204 4.49 42.62 -0.19
CA ALA A 204 5.91 42.29 -0.35
C ALA A 204 6.81 43.30 0.41
N ILE A 205 6.84 43.20 1.74
CA ILE A 205 7.53 44.16 2.63
C ILE A 205 9.05 44.01 2.56
N ARG A 206 9.56 42.82 2.24
CA ARG A 206 10.98 42.46 2.18
C ARG A 206 11.27 41.49 1.04
N ASP A 207 12.53 41.36 0.69
CA ASP A 207 12.98 40.29 -0.23
C ASP A 207 12.77 38.92 0.40
N LYS A 208 12.37 37.93 -0.42
CA LYS A 208 12.23 36.52 -0.02
C LYS A 208 12.90 35.61 -1.03
N LYS A 209 13.74 34.69 -0.54
CA LYS A 209 14.30 33.61 -1.37
C LYS A 209 13.22 32.60 -1.72
N GLY A 210 13.23 32.11 -2.97
CA GLY A 210 12.35 31.05 -3.44
C GLY A 210 12.84 29.66 -3.10
N ARG A 211 11.97 28.67 -3.28
CA ARG A 211 12.28 27.26 -3.03
C ARG A 211 13.43 26.74 -3.91
N PHE A 212 13.54 27.19 -5.16
CA PHE A 212 14.65 26.85 -6.04
C PHE A 212 15.99 27.37 -5.52
N GLU A 213 16.04 28.57 -4.94
CA GLU A 213 17.26 29.07 -4.30
C GLU A 213 17.62 28.28 -3.04
N LEU A 214 16.64 27.88 -2.24
CA LEU A 214 16.84 27.11 -1.01
C LEU A 214 17.30 25.68 -1.29
N ALA A 215 16.99 25.15 -2.46
CA ALA A 215 17.36 23.81 -2.88
C ALA A 215 18.64 23.76 -3.71
N ASP A 216 19.36 24.87 -3.85
CA ASP A 216 20.56 24.91 -4.68
C ASP A 216 21.60 23.86 -4.24
N GLY A 217 22.13 23.11 -5.19
CA GLY A 217 22.98 21.93 -4.96
C GLY A 217 22.23 20.65 -4.55
N GLY A 218 20.92 20.73 -4.27
CA GLY A 218 20.07 19.65 -3.77
C GLY A 218 18.97 19.20 -4.73
N THR A 219 17.78 18.94 -4.18
CA THR A 219 16.62 18.44 -4.92
C THR A 219 15.37 19.25 -4.60
N VAL A 220 14.61 19.62 -5.62
CA VAL A 220 13.24 20.17 -5.49
C VAL A 220 12.24 19.07 -5.81
N PHE A 221 11.29 18.88 -4.91
CA PHE A 221 10.14 18.03 -5.14
C PHE A 221 8.88 18.86 -5.34
N LEU A 222 8.28 18.77 -6.53
CA LEU A 222 7.05 19.48 -6.92
C LEU A 222 5.88 18.49 -6.87
N ASP A 223 5.10 18.51 -5.80
CA ASP A 223 3.89 17.70 -5.71
C ASP A 223 2.71 18.41 -6.39
N GLU A 224 1.82 17.64 -6.99
CA GLU A 224 0.66 18.13 -7.74
C GLU A 224 1.04 19.11 -8.87
N VAL A 225 2.09 18.78 -9.65
CA VAL A 225 2.59 19.65 -10.73
C VAL A 225 1.54 20.00 -11.80
N GLY A 226 0.49 19.17 -11.94
CA GLY A 226 -0.66 19.45 -12.80
C GLY A 226 -1.51 20.67 -12.37
N GLU A 227 -1.31 21.20 -11.15
CA GLU A 227 -2.01 22.39 -10.65
C GLU A 227 -1.28 23.70 -10.99
N LEU A 228 -0.11 23.64 -11.64
CA LEU A 228 0.69 24.83 -11.97
C LEU A 228 -0.04 25.76 -12.92
N PRO A 229 -0.18 27.06 -12.60
CA PRO A 229 -0.70 28.06 -13.52
C PRO A 229 0.17 28.20 -14.78
N PRO A 230 -0.40 28.60 -15.94
CA PRO A 230 0.35 28.72 -17.19
C PRO A 230 1.61 29.61 -17.11
N ALA A 231 1.54 30.73 -16.39
CA ALA A 231 2.70 31.62 -16.18
C ALA A 231 3.84 30.92 -15.42
N THR A 232 3.50 30.15 -14.37
CA THR A 232 4.44 29.39 -13.58
C THR A 232 5.07 28.23 -14.39
N GLN A 233 4.29 27.62 -15.29
CA GLN A 233 4.80 26.58 -16.20
C GLN A 233 5.93 27.11 -17.10
N VAL A 234 5.83 28.35 -17.61
CA VAL A 234 6.85 28.99 -18.44
C VAL A 234 8.15 29.20 -17.65
N LYS A 235 8.04 29.72 -16.42
CA LYS A 235 9.23 29.94 -15.56
C LYS A 235 9.87 28.62 -15.15
N LEU A 236 9.09 27.59 -14.83
CA LEU A 236 9.60 26.28 -14.51
C LEU A 236 10.34 25.65 -15.70
N LEU A 237 9.82 25.80 -16.92
CA LEU A 237 10.50 25.35 -18.13
C LEU A 237 11.89 25.97 -18.28
N ARG A 238 12.04 27.28 -18.00
CA ARG A 238 13.33 27.97 -18.05
C ARG A 238 14.32 27.43 -16.99
N VAL A 239 13.83 27.14 -15.77
CA VAL A 239 14.68 26.49 -14.74
C VAL A 239 15.16 25.12 -15.22
N LEU A 240 14.29 24.31 -15.83
CA LEU A 240 14.64 22.95 -16.30
C LEU A 240 15.60 22.96 -17.51
N GLN A 241 15.57 24.00 -18.34
CA GLN A 241 16.38 24.11 -19.55
C GLN A 241 17.74 24.78 -19.28
N GLU A 242 17.71 25.90 -18.56
CA GLU A 242 18.85 26.80 -18.41
C GLU A 242 19.45 26.80 -16.99
N GLY A 243 18.72 26.25 -16.02
CA GLY A 243 19.08 26.35 -14.60
C GLY A 243 18.96 27.78 -14.06
N THR A 244 18.15 28.63 -14.69
CA THR A 244 18.04 30.05 -14.35
C THR A 244 16.60 30.52 -14.20
N PHE A 245 16.39 31.52 -13.36
CA PHE A 245 15.12 32.22 -13.19
C PHE A 245 15.30 33.62 -12.61
N GLU A 246 14.24 34.41 -12.55
CA GLU A 246 14.18 35.72 -11.93
C GLU A 246 13.14 35.70 -10.81
N ARG A 247 13.41 36.42 -9.72
CA ARG A 247 12.41 36.64 -8.66
C ARG A 247 11.21 37.42 -9.18
N VAL A 248 10.07 37.22 -8.56
CA VAL A 248 8.86 38.03 -8.88
C VAL A 248 9.14 39.52 -8.62
N GLY A 249 8.94 40.35 -9.65
CA GLY A 249 9.24 41.79 -9.61
C GLY A 249 10.72 42.15 -9.70
N GLY A 250 11.62 41.18 -9.87
CA GLY A 250 13.07 41.41 -10.01
C GLY A 250 13.55 41.15 -11.42
N GLU A 251 14.65 41.82 -11.80
CA GLU A 251 15.30 41.68 -13.12
C GLU A 251 16.60 40.87 -13.05
N ARG A 252 17.05 40.52 -11.84
CA ARG A 252 18.31 39.78 -11.65
C ARG A 252 18.11 38.30 -11.94
N THR A 253 18.84 37.77 -12.91
CA THR A 253 18.88 36.33 -13.19
C THR A 253 19.66 35.60 -12.08
N ILE A 254 19.05 34.56 -11.53
CA ILE A 254 19.59 33.68 -10.51
C ILE A 254 19.84 32.31 -11.15
N ARG A 255 21.05 31.77 -10.96
CA ARG A 255 21.42 30.45 -11.44
C ARG A 255 21.43 29.46 -10.29
N VAL A 256 20.87 28.27 -10.53
CA VAL A 256 20.79 27.16 -9.54
C VAL A 256 21.10 25.82 -10.20
N ASN A 257 21.64 24.91 -9.39
CA ASN A 257 21.86 23.51 -9.80
C ASN A 257 20.99 22.60 -8.96
N VAL A 258 19.77 22.35 -9.40
CA VAL A 258 18.80 21.54 -8.67
C VAL A 258 18.38 20.32 -9.49
N ARG A 259 18.22 19.16 -8.82
CA ARG A 259 17.50 18.03 -9.38
C ARG A 259 16.00 18.24 -9.17
N VAL A 260 15.19 18.05 -10.21
CA VAL A 260 13.75 18.21 -10.12
C VAL A 260 13.07 16.85 -10.13
N ILE A 261 12.27 16.58 -9.09
CA ILE A 261 11.36 15.43 -8.99
C ILE A 261 9.95 16.02 -8.94
N SER A 262 9.05 15.53 -9.79
CA SER A 262 7.67 16.01 -9.87
C SER A 262 6.69 14.88 -9.60
N ALA A 263 5.54 15.19 -9.02
CA ALA A 263 4.47 14.24 -8.82
C ALA A 263 3.12 14.79 -9.27
N THR A 264 2.23 13.91 -9.72
CA THR A 264 0.86 14.27 -10.09
C THR A 264 -0.08 13.06 -10.00
N ASN A 265 -1.34 13.34 -9.69
CA ASN A 265 -2.44 12.39 -9.81
C ASN A 265 -3.29 12.62 -11.08
N ARG A 266 -2.98 13.67 -11.87
CA ARG A 266 -3.70 14.04 -13.09
C ARG A 266 -3.06 13.42 -14.33
N ASP A 267 -3.86 13.16 -15.34
CA ASP A 267 -3.38 12.82 -16.68
C ASP A 267 -2.88 14.08 -17.40
N LEU A 268 -1.56 14.33 -17.35
CA LEU A 268 -0.95 15.48 -17.99
C LEU A 268 -1.11 15.45 -19.53
N LYS A 269 -1.19 14.27 -20.16
CA LYS A 269 -1.40 14.16 -21.61
C LYS A 269 -2.79 14.64 -22.00
N GLU A 270 -3.80 14.33 -21.18
CA GLU A 270 -5.15 14.87 -21.38
C GLU A 270 -5.18 16.39 -21.14
N MET A 271 -4.45 16.88 -20.12
CA MET A 271 -4.33 18.33 -19.87
C MET A 271 -3.64 19.08 -21.01
N ILE A 272 -2.66 18.47 -21.69
CA ILE A 272 -2.02 19.03 -22.89
C ILE A 272 -3.06 19.16 -24.01
N ARG A 273 -3.85 18.11 -24.28
CA ARG A 273 -4.94 18.17 -25.28
C ARG A 273 -5.97 19.26 -25.01
N GLN A 274 -6.20 19.55 -23.71
CA GLN A 274 -7.10 20.63 -23.28
C GLN A 274 -6.44 22.01 -23.24
N GLY A 275 -5.15 22.14 -23.57
CA GLY A 275 -4.42 23.41 -23.50
C GLY A 275 -4.14 23.93 -22.09
N LYS A 276 -4.30 23.07 -21.06
CA LYS A 276 -4.09 23.43 -19.64
C LYS A 276 -2.66 23.18 -19.17
N PHE A 277 -1.91 22.34 -19.86
CA PHE A 277 -0.51 22.05 -19.59
C PHE A 277 0.32 22.13 -20.85
N ARG A 278 1.53 22.67 -20.75
CA ARG A 278 2.41 22.83 -21.91
C ARG A 278 3.10 21.49 -22.24
N GLU A 279 3.13 21.19 -23.53
CA GLU A 279 3.76 19.98 -24.04
C GLU A 279 5.29 20.00 -23.87
N ASP A 280 5.93 21.15 -24.10
CA ASP A 280 7.37 21.35 -23.93
C ASP A 280 7.81 21.10 -22.46
N LEU A 281 7.05 21.59 -21.49
CA LEU A 281 7.29 21.35 -20.08
C LEU A 281 7.11 19.87 -19.73
N TYR A 282 6.08 19.20 -20.25
CA TYR A 282 5.87 17.77 -20.03
C TYR A 282 7.09 16.94 -20.41
N TYR A 283 7.65 17.13 -21.61
CA TYR A 283 8.83 16.36 -22.03
C TYR A 283 10.09 16.68 -21.22
N ARG A 284 10.19 17.85 -20.63
CA ARG A 284 11.30 18.19 -19.73
C ARG A 284 11.15 17.62 -18.32
N LEU A 285 9.92 17.46 -17.82
CA LEU A 285 9.64 16.84 -16.53
C LEU A 285 9.62 15.30 -16.61
N CYS A 286 9.13 14.74 -17.71
CA CYS A 286 8.91 13.32 -17.90
C CYS A 286 10.07 12.66 -18.67
N VAL A 287 11.31 12.82 -18.16
CA VAL A 287 12.47 12.09 -18.71
C VAL A 287 12.45 10.65 -18.19
N VAL A 288 12.18 10.47 -16.91
CA VAL A 288 11.97 9.15 -16.30
C VAL A 288 10.58 9.12 -15.67
N PRO A 289 9.61 8.40 -16.27
CA PRO A 289 8.31 8.19 -15.66
C PRO A 289 8.34 7.06 -14.63
N ILE A 290 7.79 7.30 -13.44
CA ILE A 290 7.51 6.29 -12.41
C ILE A 290 6.01 6.29 -12.16
N THR A 291 5.33 5.17 -12.44
CA THR A 291 3.89 5.04 -12.20
C THR A 291 3.64 4.16 -10.99
N LEU A 292 3.06 4.73 -9.92
CA LEU A 292 2.68 4.00 -8.72
C LEU A 292 1.33 3.34 -8.91
N PRO A 293 1.22 2.01 -8.72
CA PRO A 293 -0.04 1.32 -8.79
C PRO A 293 -0.94 1.72 -7.61
N PRO A 294 -2.26 1.76 -7.79
CA PRO A 294 -3.19 1.90 -6.67
C PRO A 294 -3.19 0.63 -5.81
N LEU A 295 -3.50 0.77 -4.52
CA LEU A 295 -3.40 -0.31 -3.53
C LEU A 295 -4.21 -1.57 -3.92
N ARG A 296 -5.33 -1.40 -4.62
CA ARG A 296 -6.15 -2.50 -5.16
C ARG A 296 -5.42 -3.38 -6.19
N GLU A 297 -4.34 -2.91 -6.78
CA GLU A 297 -3.52 -3.65 -7.75
C GLU A 297 -2.31 -4.36 -7.14
N HIS A 298 -1.99 -4.10 -5.88
CA HIS A 298 -0.95 -4.78 -5.11
C HIS A 298 -1.46 -5.17 -3.71
N ARG A 299 -2.59 -5.88 -3.70
CA ARG A 299 -3.29 -6.29 -2.46
C ARG A 299 -2.44 -7.13 -1.51
N ASN A 300 -1.43 -7.83 -2.04
CA ASN A 300 -0.47 -8.60 -1.24
C ASN A 300 0.32 -7.74 -0.23
N ASP A 301 0.37 -6.43 -0.44
CA ASP A 301 1.04 -5.50 0.47
C ASP A 301 0.13 -5.03 1.62
N ILE A 302 -1.20 -5.21 1.51
CA ILE A 302 -2.16 -4.75 2.53
C ILE A 302 -1.86 -5.32 3.91
N PRO A 303 -1.62 -6.64 4.10
CA PRO A 303 -1.30 -7.20 5.41
C PRO A 303 -0.06 -6.58 6.03
N LEU A 304 0.98 -6.42 5.22
CA LEU A 304 2.26 -5.86 5.64
C LEU A 304 2.14 -4.38 6.04
N LEU A 305 1.46 -3.58 5.23
CA LEU A 305 1.19 -2.17 5.51
C LEU A 305 0.31 -2.00 6.75
N ALA A 306 -0.76 -2.78 6.87
CA ALA A 306 -1.67 -2.73 8.01
C ALA A 306 -0.96 -3.09 9.32
N GLN A 307 -0.14 -4.15 9.30
CA GLN A 307 0.64 -4.56 10.46
C GLN A 307 1.69 -3.51 10.84
N HIS A 308 2.41 -2.94 9.87
CA HIS A 308 3.39 -1.87 10.11
C HIS A 308 2.74 -0.64 10.75
N PHE A 309 1.62 -0.17 10.19
CA PHE A 309 0.92 0.99 10.76
C PHE A 309 0.40 0.71 12.16
N LEU A 310 -0.18 -0.49 12.38
CA LEU A 310 -0.66 -0.86 13.70
C LEU A 310 0.47 -0.93 14.73
N GLN A 311 1.59 -1.56 14.41
CA GLN A 311 2.74 -1.67 15.31
C GLN A 311 3.29 -0.30 15.68
N ARG A 312 3.49 0.59 14.69
CA ARG A 312 3.98 1.95 14.92
C ARG A 312 3.05 2.73 15.83
N LEU A 313 1.74 2.77 15.50
CA LEU A 313 0.75 3.52 16.28
C LEU A 313 0.52 2.92 17.68
N ALA A 314 0.59 1.60 17.81
CA ALA A 314 0.46 0.91 19.11
C ALA A 314 1.67 1.18 19.99
N ALA A 315 2.90 1.20 19.44
CA ALA A 315 4.12 1.56 20.15
C ALA A 315 4.07 3.00 20.67
N GLU A 316 3.61 3.95 19.85
CA GLU A 316 3.40 5.35 20.25
C GLU A 316 2.38 5.47 21.42
N ALA A 317 1.38 4.58 21.45
CA ALA A 317 0.37 4.52 22.50
C ALA A 317 0.77 3.67 23.73
N GLY A 318 1.97 3.06 23.75
CA GLY A 318 2.44 2.17 24.81
C GLY A 318 1.61 0.88 24.94
N ARG A 319 1.04 0.37 23.84
CA ARG A 319 0.13 -0.78 23.80
C ARG A 319 0.66 -1.87 22.89
N GLU A 320 0.39 -3.12 23.24
CA GLU A 320 0.57 -4.26 22.34
C GLU A 320 -0.78 -4.65 21.74
N VAL A 321 -0.94 -4.47 20.44
CA VAL A 321 -2.17 -4.74 19.72
C VAL A 321 -1.84 -5.43 18.39
N PHE A 322 -2.65 -6.42 18.00
CA PHE A 322 -2.50 -7.16 16.74
C PHE A 322 -3.82 -7.21 15.97
N LEU A 323 -3.74 -7.44 14.65
CA LEU A 323 -4.93 -7.64 13.81
C LEU A 323 -5.42 -9.07 13.96
N SER A 324 -6.74 -9.27 14.08
CA SER A 324 -7.35 -10.59 13.93
C SER A 324 -7.38 -11.02 12.46
N ALA A 325 -7.45 -12.33 12.19
CA ALA A 325 -7.53 -12.86 10.83
C ALA A 325 -8.76 -12.32 10.08
N GLU A 326 -9.90 -12.24 10.77
CA GLU A 326 -11.16 -11.74 10.20
C GLU A 326 -11.05 -10.23 9.86
N ALA A 327 -10.38 -9.43 10.68
CA ALA A 327 -10.16 -8.02 10.38
C ALA A 327 -9.25 -7.86 9.15
N LEU A 328 -8.25 -8.72 9.03
CA LEU A 328 -7.34 -8.72 7.88
C LEU A 328 -8.06 -9.10 6.58
N GLU A 329 -8.95 -10.09 6.60
CA GLU A 329 -9.78 -10.47 5.44
C GLU A 329 -10.65 -9.30 4.96
N VAL A 330 -11.29 -8.58 5.88
CA VAL A 330 -12.07 -7.38 5.57
C VAL A 330 -11.20 -6.31 4.91
N LEU A 331 -9.99 -6.05 5.45
CA LEU A 331 -9.05 -5.09 4.88
C LEU A 331 -8.59 -5.50 3.47
N MET A 332 -8.33 -6.78 3.23
CA MET A 332 -7.92 -7.30 1.91
C MET A 332 -9.04 -7.24 0.86
N GLY A 333 -10.30 -7.35 1.28
CA GLY A 333 -11.47 -7.29 0.41
C GLY A 333 -11.82 -5.89 -0.09
N TYR A 334 -11.42 -4.84 0.62
CA TYR A 334 -11.79 -3.47 0.32
C TYR A 334 -11.02 -2.89 -0.89
N ALA A 335 -11.63 -1.96 -1.63
CA ALA A 335 -11.07 -1.41 -2.86
C ALA A 335 -10.05 -0.27 -2.65
N TRP A 336 -10.02 0.34 -1.48
CA TRP A 336 -9.09 1.41 -1.08
C TRP A 336 -9.02 2.59 -2.04
N PRO A 337 -10.12 3.32 -2.29
CA PRO A 337 -10.11 4.49 -3.20
C PRO A 337 -9.15 5.60 -2.74
N GLY A 338 -8.86 5.70 -1.44
CA GLY A 338 -7.85 6.61 -0.88
C GLY A 338 -6.48 5.95 -0.65
N ASN A 339 -6.27 4.76 -1.21
CA ASN A 339 -5.02 4.01 -1.21
C ASN A 339 -4.40 3.83 0.20
N VAL A 340 -3.07 3.92 0.31
CA VAL A 340 -2.32 3.70 1.56
C VAL A 340 -2.69 4.73 2.64
N ARG A 341 -3.01 5.98 2.25
CA ARG A 341 -3.45 7.01 3.21
C ARG A 341 -4.77 6.63 3.89
N GLN A 342 -5.72 6.08 3.14
CA GLN A 342 -6.99 5.60 3.70
C GLN A 342 -6.77 4.37 4.59
N LEU A 343 -5.91 3.43 4.19
CA LEU A 343 -5.56 2.27 5.01
C LEU A 343 -4.95 2.70 6.35
N GLN A 344 -3.99 3.64 6.34
CA GLN A 344 -3.38 4.17 7.55
C GLN A 344 -4.43 4.79 8.48
N ASN A 345 -5.33 5.62 7.95
CA ASN A 345 -6.42 6.24 8.72
C ASN A 345 -7.37 5.17 9.31
N ALA A 346 -7.68 4.12 8.54
CA ALA A 346 -8.53 3.03 9.00
C ALA A 346 -7.89 2.25 10.16
N ILE A 347 -6.59 1.97 10.10
CA ILE A 347 -5.85 1.32 11.20
C ILE A 347 -5.78 2.22 12.43
N GLN A 348 -5.56 3.52 12.27
CA GLN A 348 -5.58 4.47 13.37
C GLN A 348 -6.95 4.52 14.05
N PHE A 349 -8.03 4.59 13.28
CA PHE A 349 -9.39 4.53 13.79
C PHE A 349 -9.64 3.23 14.56
N ALA A 350 -9.22 2.08 14.00
CA ALA A 350 -9.39 0.79 14.61
C ALA A 350 -8.64 0.67 15.96
N LEU A 351 -7.43 1.20 16.06
CA LEU A 351 -6.66 1.23 17.29
C LEU A 351 -7.34 2.06 18.39
N ILE A 352 -7.94 3.21 18.03
CA ILE A 352 -8.70 4.06 18.95
C ILE A 352 -9.94 3.32 19.49
N LYS A 353 -10.64 2.58 18.65
CA LYS A 353 -11.84 1.81 19.01
C LYS A 353 -11.52 0.53 19.78
N CYS A 354 -10.37 -0.08 19.53
CA CYS A 354 -9.94 -1.31 20.17
C CYS A 354 -9.49 -1.06 21.61
N ARG A 355 -10.26 -1.53 22.60
CA ARG A 355 -9.87 -1.48 24.02
C ARG A 355 -9.03 -2.68 24.46
N GLY A 356 -9.05 -3.77 23.72
CA GLY A 356 -8.32 -5.01 23.99
C GLY A 356 -6.97 -5.09 23.28
N LYS A 357 -6.43 -6.32 23.17
CA LYS A 357 -5.17 -6.62 22.47
C LYS A 357 -5.36 -7.00 21.00
N SER A 358 -6.62 -7.21 20.53
CA SER A 358 -6.90 -7.65 19.17
C SER A 358 -7.89 -6.74 18.47
N VAL A 359 -7.49 -6.21 17.31
CA VAL A 359 -8.39 -5.47 16.41
C VAL A 359 -9.25 -6.48 15.66
N LYS A 360 -10.57 -6.36 15.83
CA LYS A 360 -11.59 -7.16 15.15
C LYS A 360 -12.30 -6.33 14.09
N PRO A 361 -13.11 -6.95 13.16
CA PRO A 361 -13.87 -6.21 12.15
C PRO A 361 -14.75 -5.07 12.71
N GLU A 362 -15.36 -5.27 13.88
CA GLU A 362 -16.20 -4.27 14.57
C GLU A 362 -15.46 -2.97 14.98
N HIS A 363 -14.12 -3.01 15.03
CA HIS A 363 -13.28 -1.84 15.32
C HIS A 363 -12.94 -1.05 14.06
N LEU A 364 -13.12 -1.62 12.85
CA LEU A 364 -12.83 -0.95 11.58
C LEU A 364 -13.88 0.13 11.27
N PRO A 365 -13.57 1.11 10.40
CA PRO A 365 -14.53 2.09 9.94
C PRO A 365 -15.78 1.43 9.33
N PRO A 366 -17.01 1.93 9.62
CA PRO A 366 -18.26 1.29 9.18
C PRO A 366 -18.38 1.12 7.66
N GLU A 367 -17.82 2.03 6.87
CA GLU A 367 -17.82 1.95 5.40
C GLU A 367 -17.03 0.74 4.88
N ILE A 368 -15.95 0.35 5.56
CA ILE A 368 -15.12 -0.80 5.18
C ILE A 368 -15.85 -2.10 5.54
N VAL A 369 -16.47 -2.16 6.73
CA VAL A 369 -17.23 -3.34 7.18
C VAL A 369 -18.45 -3.58 6.28
N LYS A 370 -19.25 -2.54 5.99
CA LYS A 370 -20.41 -2.64 5.12
C LYS A 370 -20.08 -3.10 3.70
N ALA A 371 -18.96 -2.65 3.14
CA ALA A 371 -18.49 -3.07 1.83
C ALA A 371 -18.09 -4.57 1.80
N ALA A 372 -17.66 -5.12 2.94
CA ALA A 372 -17.36 -6.56 3.06
C ALA A 372 -18.63 -7.41 3.22
N GLU A 373 -19.69 -6.88 3.85
CA GLU A 373 -20.97 -7.56 4.06
C GLU A 373 -21.86 -7.56 2.80
N SER A 374 -21.68 -6.54 1.94
CA SER A 374 -22.36 -6.47 0.64
C SER A 374 -21.33 -6.79 -0.44
N PRO A 375 -21.28 -7.99 -0.99
CA PRO A 375 -20.50 -8.23 -2.19
C PRO A 375 -21.15 -7.39 -3.30
N GLU A 376 -20.60 -6.17 -3.51
CA GLU A 376 -20.99 -5.33 -4.63
C GLU A 376 -20.87 -6.16 -5.90
N GLU A 377 -22.00 -6.25 -6.62
CA GLU A 377 -21.99 -6.45 -8.06
C GLU A 377 -20.81 -5.62 -8.60
N LYS A 378 -19.80 -6.32 -9.15
CA LYS A 378 -18.70 -5.69 -9.86
C LYS A 378 -19.31 -4.59 -10.72
N PRO A 379 -18.86 -3.33 -10.64
CA PRO A 379 -19.32 -2.36 -11.61
C PRO A 379 -18.98 -2.97 -12.97
N GLU A 380 -20.01 -3.44 -13.67
CA GLU A 380 -19.89 -3.78 -15.07
C GLU A 380 -19.19 -2.58 -15.69
N ARG A 381 -17.93 -2.80 -16.09
CA ARG A 381 -17.31 -1.92 -17.06
C ARG A 381 -18.35 -1.75 -18.15
N GLN A 382 -19.00 -0.61 -18.20
CA GLN A 382 -19.62 -0.16 -19.41
C GLN A 382 -18.50 -0.11 -20.45
N VAL A 383 -18.22 -1.26 -21.03
CA VAL A 383 -17.59 -1.36 -22.32
C VAL A 383 -18.54 -0.56 -23.22
N LYS A 384 -18.19 0.68 -23.50
CA LYS A 384 -18.73 1.37 -24.64
C LYS A 384 -18.43 0.44 -25.81
N GLN A 385 -19.44 -0.36 -26.19
CA GLN A 385 -19.43 -1.04 -27.45
C GLN A 385 -19.34 0.06 -28.50
N GLU A 386 -18.13 0.28 -28.98
CA GLU A 386 -17.91 0.93 -30.27
C GLU A 386 -18.61 0.02 -31.30
N LYS A 387 -19.77 0.45 -31.72
CA LYS A 387 -20.39 -0.09 -32.92
C LYS A 387 -19.45 0.25 -34.08
N PRO A 388 -19.18 -0.70 -34.98
CA PRO A 388 -18.32 -0.45 -36.15
C PRO A 388 -18.88 0.72 -36.94
N ALA A 389 -17.99 1.63 -37.33
CA ALA A 389 -18.26 2.79 -38.14
C ALA A 389 -18.85 2.35 -39.50
N GLY A 390 -20.15 2.55 -39.64
CA GLY A 390 -20.78 2.60 -40.96
C GLY A 390 -20.55 3.97 -41.61
N PRO A 391 -20.60 4.10 -42.96
CA PRO A 391 -20.14 5.26 -43.66
C PRO A 391 -20.95 6.51 -43.38
N ALA A 392 -20.27 7.64 -43.30
CA ALA A 392 -20.77 8.97 -43.02
C ALA A 392 -22.02 9.36 -43.85
N GLY A 393 -23.19 9.31 -43.18
CA GLY A 393 -24.44 9.90 -43.68
C GLY A 393 -24.61 11.31 -43.14
N LYS A 394 -24.95 12.24 -44.03
CA LYS A 394 -25.20 13.67 -43.78
C LYS A 394 -26.17 13.91 -42.60
N PRO A 395 -26.10 15.05 -41.86
CA PRO A 395 -26.94 15.34 -40.71
C PRO A 395 -28.42 15.39 -41.10
N GLY A 396 -29.18 14.39 -40.70
CA GLY A 396 -30.61 14.25 -40.94
C GLY A 396 -31.39 15.24 -40.10
N ARG A 397 -32.42 15.86 -40.73
CA ARG A 397 -33.42 16.75 -40.14
C ARG A 397 -34.00 16.16 -38.83
N LYS A 398 -34.10 17.01 -37.81
CA LYS A 398 -34.79 16.69 -36.54
C LYS A 398 -36.22 16.26 -36.85
N PRO A 399 -36.73 15.17 -36.24
CA PRO A 399 -38.09 14.70 -36.48
C PRO A 399 -39.08 15.79 -36.09
N LYS A 400 -39.97 16.22 -37.01
CA LYS A 400 -41.08 17.11 -36.73
C LYS A 400 -42.07 16.33 -35.85
N LEU A 401 -42.31 16.85 -34.65
CA LEU A 401 -43.38 16.39 -33.76
C LEU A 401 -44.73 16.63 -34.46
N ASP A 402 -45.56 15.56 -34.59
CA ASP A 402 -46.88 15.61 -35.12
C ASP A 402 -47.89 15.43 -33.97
N ARG A 403 -49.01 16.17 -33.99
CA ARG A 403 -50.01 16.14 -32.94
C ARG A 403 -50.58 14.72 -32.71
N GLU A 404 -50.83 13.96 -33.79
CA GLU A 404 -51.34 12.60 -33.67
C GLU A 404 -50.33 11.62 -33.00
N LYS A 405 -49.06 11.72 -33.35
CA LYS A 405 -47.98 10.90 -32.76
C LYS A 405 -47.81 11.23 -31.29
N VAL A 406 -47.90 12.51 -30.92
CA VAL A 406 -47.77 12.96 -29.52
C VAL A 406 -48.96 12.46 -28.68
N GLN A 407 -50.20 12.55 -29.20
CA GLN A 407 -51.38 12.06 -28.52
C GLN A 407 -51.37 10.52 -28.33
N LYS A 408 -50.88 9.79 -29.35
CA LYS A 408 -50.73 8.33 -29.27
C LYS A 408 -49.71 7.95 -28.20
N ALA A 409 -48.56 8.59 -28.19
CA ALA A 409 -47.51 8.32 -27.21
C ALA A 409 -47.94 8.72 -25.76
N LEU A 410 -48.73 9.74 -25.60
CA LEU A 410 -49.31 10.13 -24.30
C LEU A 410 -50.35 9.10 -23.79
N ARG A 411 -51.16 8.53 -24.67
CA ARG A 411 -52.12 7.47 -24.32
C ARG A 411 -51.37 6.18 -23.91
N GLU A 412 -50.36 5.75 -24.69
CA GLU A 412 -49.51 4.60 -24.39
C GLU A 412 -48.71 4.77 -23.14
N ALA A 413 -48.32 6.02 -22.78
CA ALA A 413 -47.61 6.37 -21.56
C ALA A 413 -48.51 6.56 -20.33
N GLY A 414 -49.86 6.35 -20.44
CA GLY A 414 -50.80 6.61 -19.35
C GLY A 414 -50.83 8.06 -18.84
N GLY A 415 -50.64 9.04 -19.72
CA GLY A 415 -50.57 10.48 -19.38
C GLY A 415 -49.21 10.96 -18.87
N ASN A 416 -48.23 10.07 -18.68
CA ASN A 416 -46.92 10.45 -18.18
C ASN A 416 -46.04 11.09 -19.28
N LYS A 417 -45.96 12.43 -19.26
CA LYS A 417 -45.22 13.24 -20.25
C LYS A 417 -43.73 12.85 -20.37
N ALA A 418 -43.09 12.43 -19.28
CA ALA A 418 -41.68 12.03 -19.31
C ALA A 418 -41.48 10.67 -20.03
N ARG A 419 -42.42 9.73 -19.88
CA ARG A 419 -42.42 8.45 -20.58
C ARG A 419 -42.78 8.64 -22.06
N ALA A 420 -43.77 9.51 -22.39
CA ALA A 420 -44.10 9.88 -23.75
C ALA A 420 -42.97 10.52 -24.52
N ALA A 421 -42.16 11.37 -23.88
CA ALA A 421 -40.98 11.98 -24.50
C ALA A 421 -39.92 10.91 -24.89
N ARG A 422 -39.72 9.88 -24.08
CA ARG A 422 -38.84 8.75 -24.39
C ARG A 422 -39.36 7.93 -25.58
N LEU A 423 -40.67 7.65 -25.63
CA LEU A 423 -41.29 6.91 -26.72
C LEU A 423 -41.19 7.64 -28.07
N LEU A 424 -41.21 8.97 -28.04
CA LEU A 424 -41.05 9.84 -29.22
C LEU A 424 -39.62 10.13 -29.61
N GLY A 425 -38.62 9.69 -28.80
CA GLY A 425 -37.19 9.96 -29.05
C GLY A 425 -36.82 11.45 -28.96
N VAL A 426 -37.58 12.26 -28.17
CA VAL A 426 -37.36 13.70 -28.04
C VAL A 426 -37.06 14.11 -26.60
N GLY A 427 -36.36 15.25 -26.43
CA GLY A 427 -36.09 15.78 -25.10
C GLY A 427 -37.40 16.24 -24.40
N ARG A 428 -37.47 16.08 -23.05
CA ARG A 428 -38.62 16.50 -22.25
C ARG A 428 -39.02 17.95 -22.54
N ALA A 429 -38.07 18.86 -22.57
CA ALA A 429 -38.28 20.28 -22.86
C ALA A 429 -38.92 20.51 -24.24
N THR A 430 -38.61 19.71 -25.24
CA THR A 430 -39.17 19.76 -26.60
C THR A 430 -40.63 19.31 -26.63
N LEU A 431 -40.98 18.24 -25.90
CA LEU A 431 -42.36 17.76 -25.78
C LEU A 431 -43.20 18.77 -25.00
N TYR A 432 -42.70 19.32 -23.90
CA TYR A 432 -43.44 20.36 -23.10
C TYR A 432 -43.72 21.62 -23.94
N ARG A 433 -42.75 22.10 -24.74
CA ARG A 433 -42.92 23.27 -25.60
C ARG A 433 -43.91 22.99 -26.74
N PHE A 434 -44.09 21.74 -27.14
CA PHE A 434 -45.08 21.36 -28.16
C PHE A 434 -46.48 21.24 -27.60
N LEU A 435 -46.64 21.00 -26.31
CA LEU A 435 -47.95 20.83 -25.60
C LEU A 435 -48.42 22.11 -24.94
N SER A 436 -47.57 23.15 -24.81
CA SER A 436 -47.97 24.50 -24.44
C SER A 436 -48.43 25.27 -25.66
#